data_adace371264df9d84fff779c2bbeacf4
#
_entry.id   adace371264df9d84fff779c2bbeacf4
#
_cell.length_a   1.000
_cell.length_b   1.000
_cell.length_c   1.000
_cell.angle_alpha   90.00
_cell.angle_beta   90.00
_cell.angle_gamma   90.00
#
_symmetry.space_group_name_H-M   'P 1'
#
loop_
_entity.id
_entity.type
_entity.pdbx_description
1 polymer ?
#
loop_
_entity_poly.entity_id
_entity_poly.type
_entity_poly.pdbx_seq_one_letter_code
_entity_poly.pdbx_strand_id
1 'polypeptide(L)'
;SDGSFWLKETASEIFKLFWGNPNYDVTGNGGITGFFQWGDLDFFLLDNRYHRTSNNNFTEPRQMLGRDQIDWLINALSFSQAPFKFIVVGGQVLSTGAVYENYSTYPEERKYLLNKIREAKIEGIVFLDGDRHHTILSKMQENENVYPMYDLTCSPLTSGTNNDDESYNSYGIKETLVNIHNFGILNVSGPAKNRELTIEIFDKDGEELWTKSIKANDLKYK
;
A
#
# COMPACT_ATOMS: atom_id res chain seq x y z
N SER A 1 3.74 17.50 2.16
CA SER A 1 3.16 18.01 3.40
C SER A 1 3.12 16.92 4.46
N ASP A 2 2.99 17.31 5.71
CA ASP A 2 2.96 16.44 6.88
C ASP A 2 1.94 16.96 7.90
N GLY A 3 1.83 16.33 9.06
CA GLY A 3 0.85 16.67 10.10
C GLY A 3 0.96 18.08 10.67
N SER A 4 2.07 18.78 10.43
CA SER A 4 2.25 20.19 10.85
C SER A 4 1.63 21.20 9.88
N PHE A 5 1.15 20.75 8.71
CA PHE A 5 0.51 21.63 7.73
C PHE A 5 -0.76 22.26 8.32
N TRP A 6 -0.74 23.57 8.52
CA TRP A 6 -1.80 24.30 9.24
C TRP A 6 -3.16 24.30 8.54
N LEU A 7 -3.20 24.07 7.21
CA LEU A 7 -4.44 23.93 6.44
C LEU A 7 -4.84 22.46 6.18
N LYS A 8 -4.31 21.49 6.93
CA LYS A 8 -4.58 20.07 6.67
C LYS A 8 -6.07 19.71 6.73
N GLU A 9 -6.84 20.34 7.65
CA GLU A 9 -8.29 20.14 7.72
C GLU A 9 -8.97 20.64 6.43
N THR A 10 -8.65 21.85 6.02
CA THR A 10 -9.17 22.43 4.78
C THR A 10 -8.80 21.58 3.56
N ALA A 11 -7.57 21.08 3.51
CA ALA A 11 -7.11 20.20 2.44
C ALA A 11 -7.89 18.87 2.44
N SER A 12 -8.19 18.29 3.61
CA SER A 12 -9.01 17.09 3.75
C SER A 12 -10.45 17.34 3.27
N GLU A 13 -11.06 18.48 3.62
CA GLU A 13 -12.40 18.85 3.13
C GLU A 13 -12.42 19.04 1.59
N ILE A 14 -11.40 19.67 1.03
CA ILE A 14 -11.27 19.82 -0.43
C ILE A 14 -11.11 18.43 -1.07
N PHE A 15 -10.29 17.55 -0.51
CA PHE A 15 -10.15 16.17 -1.01
C PHE A 15 -11.51 15.46 -1.09
N LYS A 16 -12.32 15.54 -0.03
CA LYS A 16 -13.66 14.94 0.02
C LYS A 16 -14.63 15.46 -1.04
N LEU A 17 -14.42 16.72 -1.53
CA LEU A 17 -15.24 17.29 -2.60
C LEU A 17 -14.88 16.75 -3.99
N PHE A 18 -13.63 16.37 -4.21
CA PHE A 18 -13.14 15.96 -5.54
C PHE A 18 -13.00 14.45 -5.71
N TRP A 19 -12.88 13.69 -4.61
CA TRP A 19 -12.70 12.24 -4.62
C TRP A 19 -13.96 11.55 -4.08
N GLY A 20 -14.49 10.61 -4.87
CA GLY A 20 -15.73 9.91 -4.56
C GLY A 20 -15.53 8.65 -3.70
N ASN A 21 -14.67 8.70 -2.67
CA ASN A 21 -14.50 7.56 -1.77
C ASN A 21 -15.82 7.29 -1.00
N PRO A 22 -16.14 6.01 -0.70
CA PRO A 22 -17.41 5.66 -0.05
C PRO A 22 -17.56 6.22 1.37
N ASN A 23 -16.42 6.46 2.05
CA ASN A 23 -16.36 7.03 3.39
C ASN A 23 -14.98 7.69 3.62
N TYR A 24 -14.90 8.44 4.71
CA TYR A 24 -13.70 9.14 5.16
C TYR A 24 -13.63 9.12 6.67
N ASP A 25 -12.43 9.27 7.22
CA ASP A 25 -12.19 9.40 8.66
C ASP A 25 -12.86 8.29 9.48
N VAL A 26 -12.77 7.04 9.00
CA VAL A 26 -13.37 5.88 9.69
C VAL A 26 -12.72 5.61 11.06
N THR A 27 -11.59 6.25 11.36
CA THR A 27 -10.93 6.21 12.68
C THR A 27 -11.51 7.20 13.68
N GLY A 28 -12.19 8.26 13.20
CA GLY A 28 -12.67 9.36 14.02
C GLY A 28 -11.59 10.33 14.52
N ASN A 29 -10.36 10.24 13.98
CA ASN A 29 -9.19 11.01 14.40
C ASN A 29 -8.71 12.04 13.34
N GLY A 30 -9.57 12.32 12.37
CA GLY A 30 -9.29 13.22 11.24
C GLY A 30 -8.61 12.52 10.08
N GLY A 31 -8.45 13.27 8.97
CA GLY A 31 -7.89 12.77 7.73
C GLY A 31 -8.89 12.11 6.79
N ILE A 32 -8.40 11.27 5.90
CA ILE A 32 -9.18 10.68 4.80
C ILE A 32 -9.19 9.15 4.81
N THR A 33 -8.78 8.52 5.93
CA THR A 33 -8.79 7.06 6.07
C THR A 33 -10.17 6.51 5.77
N GLY A 34 -10.23 5.49 4.91
CA GLY A 34 -11.48 4.90 4.46
C GLY A 34 -11.41 3.38 4.31
N PHE A 35 -12.58 2.77 4.14
CA PHE A 35 -12.74 1.34 3.90
C PHE A 35 -13.92 1.10 2.96
N PHE A 36 -13.79 0.14 2.07
CA PHE A 36 -14.93 -0.39 1.32
C PHE A 36 -14.70 -1.85 0.94
N GLN A 37 -15.81 -2.52 0.65
CA GLN A 37 -15.82 -3.87 0.10
C GLN A 37 -16.34 -3.84 -1.33
N TRP A 38 -15.69 -4.56 -2.22
CA TRP A 38 -16.16 -4.78 -3.59
C TRP A 38 -16.19 -6.28 -3.89
N GLY A 39 -17.40 -6.81 -4.05
CA GLY A 39 -17.60 -8.27 -4.14
C GLY A 39 -17.13 -8.96 -2.86
N ASP A 40 -16.16 -9.85 -2.98
CA ASP A 40 -15.51 -10.54 -1.86
C ASP A 40 -14.09 -9.98 -1.55
N LEU A 41 -13.78 -8.76 -1.97
CA LEU A 41 -12.50 -8.08 -1.77
C LEU A 41 -12.68 -6.90 -0.82
N ASP A 42 -11.72 -6.69 0.07
CA ASP A 42 -11.70 -5.57 1.01
C ASP A 42 -10.58 -4.59 0.66
N PHE A 43 -10.90 -3.29 0.72
CA PHE A 43 -9.99 -2.19 0.43
C PHE A 43 -9.89 -1.26 1.63
N PHE A 44 -8.68 -1.11 2.17
CA PHE A 44 -8.34 -0.25 3.30
C PHE A 44 -7.53 0.93 2.77
N LEU A 45 -8.14 2.13 2.74
CA LEU A 45 -7.53 3.35 2.22
C LEU A 45 -6.87 4.11 3.37
N LEU A 46 -5.54 4.18 3.40
CA LEU A 46 -4.80 4.79 4.49
C LEU A 46 -4.39 6.23 4.16
N ASP A 47 -4.43 7.09 5.17
CA ASP A 47 -3.90 8.44 5.09
C ASP A 47 -2.46 8.46 5.63
N ASN A 48 -1.48 8.67 4.75
CA ASN A 48 -0.07 8.78 5.10
C ASN A 48 0.43 10.23 5.21
N ARG A 49 -0.48 11.21 5.32
CA ARG A 49 -0.13 12.63 5.38
C ARG A 49 -0.64 13.31 6.63
N TYR A 50 -1.88 13.08 7.02
CA TYR A 50 -2.57 13.83 8.06
C TYR A 50 -1.89 13.75 9.43
N HIS A 51 -1.38 12.57 9.83
CA HIS A 51 -0.70 12.33 11.11
C HIS A 51 0.82 12.29 10.99
N ARG A 52 1.36 12.49 9.80
CA ARG A 52 2.77 12.27 9.52
C ARG A 52 3.68 13.25 10.27
N THR A 53 4.70 12.73 10.92
CA THR A 53 5.82 13.50 11.45
C THR A 53 6.64 14.08 10.28
N SER A 54 7.03 15.34 10.37
CA SER A 54 7.89 15.98 9.36
C SER A 54 9.17 15.19 9.15
N ASN A 55 9.62 15.08 7.88
CA ASN A 55 10.89 14.42 7.54
C ASN A 55 12.09 15.02 8.27
N ASN A 56 12.04 16.33 8.61
CA ASN A 56 13.09 17.06 9.29
C ASN A 56 12.99 16.99 10.82
N ASN A 57 11.96 16.33 11.36
CA ASN A 57 11.84 16.10 12.78
C ASN A 57 12.35 14.70 13.13
N PHE A 58 13.47 14.64 13.83
CA PHE A 58 14.12 13.38 14.27
C PHE A 58 13.81 13.03 15.73
N THR A 59 12.87 13.75 16.36
CA THR A 59 12.41 13.44 17.73
C THR A 59 11.44 12.25 17.66
N GLU A 60 11.75 11.20 18.36
CA GLU A 60 10.90 10.01 18.45
C GLU A 60 9.73 10.22 19.46
N PRO A 61 8.59 9.55 19.26
CA PRO A 61 8.29 8.61 18.17
C PRO A 61 7.93 9.32 16.86
N ARG A 62 8.56 8.89 15.76
CA ARG A 62 8.19 9.34 14.41
C ARG A 62 7.10 8.44 13.85
N GLN A 63 6.15 9.05 13.14
CA GLN A 63 5.03 8.33 12.55
C GLN A 63 4.71 8.82 11.13
N MET A 64 4.20 7.93 10.30
CA MET A 64 3.65 8.22 8.98
C MET A 64 2.12 8.09 9.00
N LEU A 65 1.62 6.98 9.50
CA LEU A 65 0.19 6.65 9.57
C LEU A 65 -0.43 7.07 10.90
N GLY A 66 0.33 7.01 11.98
CA GLY A 66 -0.16 7.18 13.33
C GLY A 66 -0.69 5.89 13.95
N ARG A 67 -0.52 5.78 15.27
CA ARG A 67 -0.85 4.57 16.03
C ARG A 67 -2.33 4.19 15.90
N ASP A 68 -3.23 5.15 16.05
CA ASP A 68 -4.67 4.91 16.04
C ASP A 68 -5.14 4.35 14.68
N GLN A 69 -4.58 4.85 13.58
CA GLN A 69 -4.89 4.35 12.25
C GLN A 69 -4.40 2.91 12.06
N ILE A 70 -3.20 2.59 12.55
CA ILE A 70 -2.66 1.23 12.50
C ILE A 70 -3.50 0.28 13.36
N ASP A 71 -3.84 0.65 14.58
CA ASP A 71 -4.62 -0.20 15.49
C ASP A 71 -6.03 -0.44 14.95
N TRP A 72 -6.65 0.58 14.35
CA TRP A 72 -7.91 0.43 13.59
C TRP A 72 -7.73 -0.56 12.44
N LEU A 73 -6.68 -0.38 11.61
CA LEU A 73 -6.41 -1.25 10.46
C LEU A 73 -6.26 -2.72 10.88
N ILE A 74 -5.50 -3.00 11.93
CA ILE A 74 -5.29 -4.37 12.44
C ILE A 74 -6.61 -4.99 12.88
N ASN A 75 -7.46 -4.26 13.60
CA ASN A 75 -8.78 -4.73 14.01
C ASN A 75 -9.68 -5.03 12.80
N ALA A 76 -9.71 -4.11 11.82
CA ALA A 76 -10.52 -4.25 10.61
C ALA A 76 -10.03 -5.43 9.72
N LEU A 77 -8.73 -5.58 9.55
CA LEU A 77 -8.11 -6.71 8.83
C LEU A 77 -8.40 -8.05 9.51
N SER A 78 -8.36 -8.10 10.86
CA SER A 78 -8.65 -9.31 11.63
C SER A 78 -10.10 -9.75 11.52
N PHE A 79 -11.02 -8.81 11.32
CA PHE A 79 -12.45 -9.08 11.09
C PHE A 79 -12.72 -9.55 9.66
N SER A 80 -11.93 -9.10 8.70
CA SER A 80 -12.11 -9.37 7.28
C SER A 80 -11.95 -10.85 6.94
N GLN A 81 -12.89 -11.38 6.15
CA GLN A 81 -12.84 -12.73 5.58
C GLN A 81 -12.48 -12.74 4.07
N ALA A 82 -12.13 -11.56 3.53
CA ALA A 82 -11.78 -11.41 2.12
C ALA A 82 -10.54 -12.24 1.76
N PRO A 83 -10.54 -12.93 0.60
CA PRO A 83 -9.37 -13.67 0.13
C PRO A 83 -8.19 -12.76 -0.22
N PHE A 84 -8.47 -11.54 -0.66
CA PHE A 84 -7.49 -10.47 -0.82
C PHE A 84 -7.93 -9.23 -0.03
N LYS A 85 -7.01 -8.69 0.75
CA LYS A 85 -7.15 -7.48 1.54
C LYS A 85 -6.16 -6.45 0.99
N PHE A 86 -6.68 -5.52 0.20
CA PHE A 86 -5.86 -4.47 -0.40
C PHE A 86 -5.68 -3.33 0.58
N ILE A 87 -4.43 -3.06 0.95
CA ILE A 87 -4.06 -1.91 1.78
C ILE A 87 -3.47 -0.85 0.85
N VAL A 88 -4.23 0.22 0.63
CA VAL A 88 -3.88 1.31 -0.28
C VAL A 88 -3.26 2.44 0.52
N VAL A 89 -2.06 2.85 0.17
CA VAL A 89 -1.30 3.90 0.86
C VAL A 89 -0.51 4.73 -0.16
N GLY A 90 -0.16 5.97 0.16
CA GLY A 90 0.44 6.89 -0.79
C GLY A 90 1.90 6.63 -1.16
N GLY A 91 2.58 5.66 -0.55
CA GLY A 91 3.99 5.33 -0.85
C GLY A 91 4.38 3.94 -0.38
N GLN A 92 5.53 3.45 -0.85
CA GLN A 92 6.03 2.08 -0.67
C GLN A 92 6.09 1.64 0.81
N VAL A 93 5.52 0.48 1.09
CA VAL A 93 5.49 -0.13 2.44
C VAL A 93 6.60 -1.15 2.63
N LEU A 94 6.79 -2.05 1.66
CA LEU A 94 7.74 -3.16 1.80
C LEU A 94 9.16 -2.79 1.35
N SER A 95 9.34 -1.79 0.50
CA SER A 95 10.66 -1.34 0.07
C SER A 95 11.61 -1.12 1.25
N THR A 96 12.84 -1.66 1.16
CA THR A 96 13.88 -1.49 2.20
C THR A 96 14.64 -0.18 2.10
N GLY A 97 14.42 0.58 1.02
CA GLY A 97 15.04 1.89 0.81
C GLY A 97 14.43 2.97 1.69
N ALA A 98 15.23 3.52 2.61
CA ALA A 98 14.84 4.70 3.40
C ALA A 98 15.08 5.98 2.58
N VAL A 99 14.41 6.09 1.44
CA VAL A 99 14.56 7.18 0.48
C VAL A 99 13.24 7.91 0.27
N TYR A 100 13.31 9.19 -0.03
CA TYR A 100 12.15 10.08 -0.23
C TYR A 100 11.13 9.94 0.90
N GLU A 101 9.93 9.46 0.60
CA GLU A 101 8.80 9.34 1.52
C GLU A 101 8.37 7.89 1.74
N ASN A 102 9.24 6.90 1.41
CA ASN A 102 8.98 5.49 1.66
C ASN A 102 8.77 5.22 3.16
N TYR A 103 7.97 4.21 3.48
CA TYR A 103 7.68 3.86 4.87
C TYR A 103 8.93 3.45 5.67
N SER A 104 9.99 3.01 4.98
CA SER A 104 11.30 2.72 5.59
C SER A 104 11.99 3.94 6.20
N THR A 105 11.55 5.18 5.89
CA THR A 105 11.99 6.41 6.58
C THR A 105 11.38 6.55 7.98
N TYR A 106 10.40 5.71 8.34
CA TYR A 106 9.74 5.59 9.65
C TYR A 106 9.87 4.15 10.18
N PRO A 107 11.09 3.67 10.43
CA PRO A 107 11.39 2.25 10.61
C PRO A 107 10.67 1.62 11.80
N GLU A 108 10.51 2.33 12.91
CA GLU A 108 9.86 1.81 14.11
C GLU A 108 8.35 1.63 13.91
N GLU A 109 7.69 2.58 13.25
CA GLU A 109 6.27 2.46 12.95
C GLU A 109 6.01 1.37 11.90
N ARG A 110 6.84 1.33 10.83
CA ARG A 110 6.77 0.25 9.82
C ARG A 110 6.93 -1.14 10.46
N LYS A 111 7.92 -1.29 11.34
CA LYS A 111 8.13 -2.53 12.11
C LYS A 111 6.91 -2.86 12.97
N TYR A 112 6.31 -1.87 13.62
CA TYR A 112 5.10 -2.06 14.40
C TYR A 112 3.96 -2.60 13.54
N LEU A 113 3.65 -1.98 12.41
CA LEU A 113 2.61 -2.42 11.48
C LEU A 113 2.83 -3.87 11.04
N LEU A 114 4.02 -4.19 10.52
CA LEU A 114 4.32 -5.52 10.01
C LEU A 114 4.28 -6.59 11.11
N ASN A 115 4.74 -6.27 12.32
CA ASN A 115 4.65 -7.19 13.45
C ASN A 115 3.20 -7.44 13.87
N LYS A 116 2.36 -6.39 13.94
CA LYS A 116 0.93 -6.54 14.27
C LYS A 116 0.18 -7.40 13.27
N ILE A 117 0.47 -7.26 11.97
CA ILE A 117 -0.08 -8.13 10.92
C ILE A 117 0.27 -9.60 11.20
N ARG A 118 1.53 -9.89 11.55
CA ARG A 118 2.00 -11.26 11.86
C ARG A 118 1.43 -11.82 13.15
N GLU A 119 1.47 -11.03 14.23
CA GLU A 119 0.94 -11.41 15.54
C GLU A 119 -0.53 -11.79 15.45
N ALA A 120 -1.32 -11.01 14.69
CA ALA A 120 -2.73 -11.26 14.45
C ALA A 120 -2.99 -12.36 13.40
N LYS A 121 -1.94 -12.95 12.79
CA LYS A 121 -2.03 -13.96 11.72
C LYS A 121 -2.97 -13.55 10.59
N ILE A 122 -2.89 -12.29 10.18
CA ILE A 122 -3.73 -11.76 9.10
C ILE A 122 -3.21 -12.31 7.76
N GLU A 123 -4.11 -12.86 6.96
CA GLU A 123 -3.83 -13.48 5.66
C GLU A 123 -4.35 -12.61 4.51
N GLY A 124 -3.85 -12.86 3.28
CA GLY A 124 -4.39 -12.28 2.06
C GLY A 124 -4.02 -10.83 1.82
N ILE A 125 -2.91 -10.31 2.39
CA ILE A 125 -2.52 -8.91 2.26
C ILE A 125 -1.77 -8.64 0.96
N VAL A 126 -2.20 -7.58 0.26
CA VAL A 126 -1.51 -6.95 -0.86
C VAL A 126 -1.52 -5.43 -0.63
N PHE A 127 -0.33 -4.82 -0.60
CA PHE A 127 -0.21 -3.37 -0.57
C PHE A 127 -0.29 -2.79 -1.98
N LEU A 128 -0.94 -1.64 -2.12
CA LEU A 128 -1.03 -0.87 -3.37
C LEU A 128 -0.59 0.56 -3.09
N ASP A 129 0.37 1.04 -3.84
CA ASP A 129 0.92 2.38 -3.67
C ASP A 129 1.37 3.03 -4.99
N GLY A 130 1.92 4.24 -4.90
CA GLY A 130 2.41 5.01 -6.02
C GLY A 130 3.54 5.95 -5.63
N ASP A 131 3.45 7.25 -6.02
CA ASP A 131 4.36 8.35 -5.65
C ASP A 131 5.78 8.25 -6.23
N ARG A 132 6.27 7.06 -6.52
CA ARG A 132 7.67 6.80 -6.90
C ARG A 132 8.00 7.15 -8.35
N HIS A 133 7.00 7.45 -9.16
CA HIS A 133 7.15 7.75 -10.59
C HIS A 133 7.80 6.61 -11.40
N HIS A 134 7.65 5.39 -10.93
CA HIS A 134 7.94 4.12 -11.61
C HIS A 134 7.01 3.04 -11.06
N THR A 135 6.95 1.90 -11.74
CA THR A 135 6.21 0.72 -11.27
C THR A 135 7.18 -0.38 -10.89
N ILE A 136 6.94 -1.05 -9.78
CA ILE A 136 7.65 -2.26 -9.35
C ILE A 136 6.76 -3.11 -8.44
N LEU A 137 6.86 -4.43 -8.58
CA LEU A 137 6.28 -5.38 -7.61
C LEU A 137 7.35 -5.82 -6.62
N SER A 138 7.10 -5.62 -5.34
CA SER A 138 7.96 -6.12 -4.26
C SER A 138 7.33 -7.35 -3.61
N LYS A 139 8.15 -8.32 -3.21
CA LYS A 139 7.75 -9.54 -2.51
C LYS A 139 8.60 -9.74 -1.28
N MET A 140 7.98 -9.66 -0.10
CA MET A 140 8.64 -9.93 1.18
C MET A 140 8.18 -11.27 1.74
N GLN A 141 9.12 -12.18 1.95
CA GLN A 141 8.89 -13.45 2.64
C GLN A 141 10.05 -13.73 3.58
N GLU A 142 9.82 -13.72 4.88
CA GLU A 142 10.89 -13.85 5.88
C GLU A 142 11.39 -15.28 6.05
N ASN A 143 10.48 -16.25 5.94
CA ASN A 143 10.80 -17.67 6.02
C ASN A 143 9.67 -18.52 5.39
N GLU A 144 9.88 -19.84 5.26
CA GLU A 144 8.95 -20.75 4.60
C GLU A 144 7.61 -20.97 5.32
N ASN A 145 7.52 -20.62 6.61
CA ASN A 145 6.30 -20.75 7.42
C ASN A 145 5.41 -19.51 7.37
N VAL A 146 5.92 -18.43 6.79
CA VAL A 146 5.20 -17.16 6.62
C VAL A 146 4.88 -16.98 5.14
N TYR A 147 3.63 -16.64 4.84
CA TYR A 147 3.25 -16.37 3.46
C TYR A 147 3.93 -15.09 2.94
N PRO A 148 4.16 -14.96 1.62
CA PRO A 148 4.73 -13.74 1.05
C PRO A 148 3.72 -12.60 1.07
N MET A 149 4.11 -11.42 1.56
CA MET A 149 3.38 -10.18 1.34
C MET A 149 3.87 -9.52 0.06
N TYR A 150 2.94 -8.92 -0.69
CA TYR A 150 3.22 -8.20 -1.93
C TYR A 150 2.91 -6.71 -1.77
N ASP A 151 3.67 -5.89 -2.48
CA ASP A 151 3.56 -4.45 -2.52
C ASP A 151 3.73 -3.99 -3.97
N LEU A 152 2.64 -3.51 -4.57
CA LEU A 152 2.62 -3.01 -5.93
C LEU A 152 2.70 -1.49 -5.93
N THR A 153 3.85 -0.97 -6.27
CA THR A 153 4.00 0.43 -6.65
C THR A 153 3.60 0.57 -8.11
N CYS A 154 2.64 1.46 -8.43
CA CYS A 154 2.21 1.69 -9.81
C CYS A 154 2.06 3.19 -10.07
N SER A 155 3.02 3.75 -10.80
CA SER A 155 3.10 5.15 -11.25
C SER A 155 4.19 5.31 -12.32
N PRO A 156 4.27 6.42 -13.09
CA PRO A 156 3.27 7.47 -13.17
C PRO A 156 2.26 7.23 -14.29
N LEU A 157 1.04 7.74 -14.10
CA LEU A 157 0.07 7.81 -15.20
C LEU A 157 0.33 9.03 -16.10
N THR A 158 0.52 10.22 -15.49
CA THR A 158 0.66 11.50 -16.20
C THR A 158 1.79 12.41 -15.70
N SER A 159 2.35 12.16 -14.50
CA SER A 159 3.48 12.93 -13.97
C SER A 159 4.80 12.53 -14.63
N GLY A 160 5.88 13.24 -14.33
CA GLY A 160 7.22 12.86 -14.82
C GLY A 160 7.62 11.46 -14.38
N THR A 161 8.46 10.79 -15.17
CA THR A 161 9.00 9.46 -14.85
C THR A 161 10.27 9.57 -14.01
N ASN A 162 10.59 8.53 -13.25
CA ASN A 162 11.82 8.39 -12.48
C ASN A 162 12.66 7.24 -13.04
N ASN A 163 13.96 7.48 -13.25
CA ASN A 163 14.90 6.45 -13.73
C ASN A 163 15.65 5.74 -12.59
N ASP A 164 15.08 5.73 -11.40
CA ASP A 164 15.62 4.97 -10.26
C ASP A 164 15.60 3.48 -10.59
N ASP A 165 16.70 2.77 -10.29
CA ASP A 165 16.84 1.33 -10.53
C ASP A 165 16.35 0.46 -9.35
N GLU A 166 15.84 1.10 -8.29
CA GLU A 166 15.36 0.43 -7.06
C GLU A 166 16.38 -0.53 -6.42
N SER A 167 17.68 -0.33 -6.67
CA SER A 167 18.75 -1.24 -6.22
C SER A 167 18.85 -1.39 -4.70
N TYR A 168 18.33 -0.42 -3.95
CA TYR A 168 18.22 -0.44 -2.49
C TYR A 168 17.00 -1.26 -1.98
N ASN A 169 16.07 -1.63 -2.84
CA ASN A 169 14.89 -2.41 -2.49
C ASN A 169 15.17 -3.91 -2.59
N SER A 170 15.56 -4.52 -1.47
CA SER A 170 15.89 -5.95 -1.43
C SER A 170 14.72 -6.90 -1.73
N TYR A 171 13.49 -6.39 -1.68
CA TYR A 171 12.28 -7.16 -1.98
C TYR A 171 11.74 -6.90 -3.40
N GLY A 172 12.32 -5.92 -4.12
CA GLY A 172 11.89 -5.59 -5.48
C GLY A 172 12.17 -6.73 -6.47
N ILE A 173 11.16 -7.10 -7.24
CA ILE A 173 11.29 -8.05 -8.36
C ILE A 173 11.74 -7.24 -9.57
N LYS A 174 13.03 -7.28 -9.88
CA LYS A 174 13.68 -6.39 -10.87
C LYS A 174 13.04 -6.43 -12.26
N GLU A 175 12.55 -7.59 -12.67
CA GLU A 175 11.90 -7.79 -13.97
C GLU A 175 10.56 -7.06 -14.09
N THR A 176 10.03 -6.54 -12.98
CA THR A 176 8.77 -5.78 -12.93
C THR A 176 8.97 -4.27 -12.88
N LEU A 177 10.22 -3.79 -12.88
CA LEU A 177 10.53 -2.36 -12.87
C LEU A 177 10.18 -1.73 -14.22
N VAL A 178 9.34 -0.69 -14.18
CA VAL A 178 8.89 0.08 -15.35
C VAL A 178 9.07 1.58 -15.07
N ASN A 179 9.94 2.23 -15.86
CA ASN A 179 10.32 3.64 -15.71
C ASN A 179 9.72 4.55 -16.82
N ILE A 180 8.62 4.12 -17.42
CA ILE A 180 7.86 4.91 -18.40
C ILE A 180 6.44 5.16 -17.91
N HIS A 181 5.67 6.02 -18.59
CA HIS A 181 4.26 6.20 -18.28
C HIS A 181 3.51 4.89 -18.45
N ASN A 182 2.80 4.51 -17.42
CA ASN A 182 2.15 3.20 -17.35
C ASN A 182 0.92 3.24 -16.44
N PHE A 183 0.11 2.19 -16.53
CA PHE A 183 -1.01 1.91 -15.62
C PHE A 183 -1.12 0.42 -15.37
N GLY A 184 -1.77 0.07 -14.27
CA GLY A 184 -2.02 -1.32 -13.87
C GLY A 184 -3.50 -1.68 -13.91
N ILE A 185 -3.80 -2.91 -14.34
CA ILE A 185 -5.10 -3.54 -14.20
C ILE A 185 -4.97 -4.70 -13.21
N LEU A 186 -5.85 -4.71 -12.21
CA LEU A 186 -5.96 -5.78 -11.23
C LEU A 186 -7.22 -6.60 -11.55
N ASN A 187 -7.04 -7.82 -12.03
CA ASN A 187 -8.12 -8.72 -12.36
C ASN A 187 -8.19 -9.86 -11.33
N VAL A 188 -9.30 -9.96 -10.59
CA VAL A 188 -9.52 -11.05 -9.63
C VAL A 188 -10.54 -12.02 -10.19
N SER A 189 -10.12 -13.26 -10.38
CA SER A 189 -10.89 -14.32 -11.00
C SER A 189 -10.95 -15.59 -10.14
N GLY A 190 -11.59 -16.63 -10.66
CA GLY A 190 -11.70 -17.93 -10.00
C GLY A 190 -12.83 -18.03 -8.96
N PRO A 191 -13.09 -19.23 -8.42
CA PRO A 191 -14.12 -19.43 -7.40
C PRO A 191 -13.71 -18.83 -6.05
N ALA A 192 -14.68 -18.48 -5.20
CA ALA A 192 -14.46 -17.80 -3.90
C ALA A 192 -13.40 -18.47 -3.00
N LYS A 193 -13.27 -19.80 -3.04
CA LYS A 193 -12.26 -20.54 -2.24
C LYS A 193 -10.89 -20.65 -2.92
N ASN A 194 -10.76 -20.18 -4.16
CA ASN A 194 -9.52 -20.27 -4.94
C ASN A 194 -9.41 -19.06 -5.88
N ARG A 195 -9.48 -17.86 -5.30
CA ARG A 195 -9.30 -16.61 -6.03
C ARG A 195 -7.85 -16.47 -6.50
N GLU A 196 -7.70 -15.88 -7.68
CA GLU A 196 -6.42 -15.52 -8.27
C GLU A 196 -6.44 -14.05 -8.68
N LEU A 197 -5.46 -13.30 -8.22
CA LEU A 197 -5.20 -11.92 -8.62
C LEU A 197 -4.19 -11.93 -9.77
N THR A 198 -4.58 -11.41 -10.92
CA THR A 198 -3.68 -11.13 -12.03
C THR A 198 -3.40 -9.63 -12.06
N ILE A 199 -2.12 -9.27 -11.99
CA ILE A 199 -1.60 -7.91 -12.11
C ILE A 199 -1.07 -7.78 -13.53
N GLU A 200 -1.63 -6.85 -14.30
CA GLU A 200 -1.24 -6.58 -15.67
C GLU A 200 -0.80 -5.12 -15.77
N ILE A 201 0.43 -4.87 -16.22
CA ILE A 201 0.96 -3.51 -16.38
C ILE A 201 1.10 -3.20 -17.87
N PHE A 202 0.55 -2.06 -18.26
CA PHE A 202 0.54 -1.57 -19.62
C PHE A 202 1.24 -0.22 -19.70
N ASP A 203 1.82 0.08 -20.84
CA ASP A 203 2.29 1.44 -21.14
C ASP A 203 1.10 2.39 -21.44
N LYS A 204 1.41 3.68 -21.64
CA LYS A 204 0.41 4.69 -21.97
C LYS A 204 -0.38 4.44 -23.27
N ASP A 205 0.15 3.61 -24.18
CA ASP A 205 -0.44 3.29 -25.49
C ASP A 205 -1.26 1.97 -25.43
N GLY A 206 -1.25 1.29 -24.26
CA GLY A 206 -1.99 0.06 -23.99
C GLY A 206 -1.24 -1.22 -24.37
N GLU A 207 0.07 -1.14 -24.60
CA GLU A 207 0.90 -2.32 -24.83
C GLU A 207 1.25 -2.97 -23.49
N GLU A 208 1.07 -4.30 -23.38
CA GLU A 208 1.38 -5.04 -22.15
C GLU A 208 2.89 -5.09 -21.92
N LEU A 209 3.32 -4.67 -20.74
CA LEU A 209 4.73 -4.69 -20.32
C LEU A 209 5.06 -5.94 -19.52
N TRP A 210 4.22 -6.33 -18.58
CA TRP A 210 4.33 -7.59 -17.85
C TRP A 210 3.03 -7.99 -17.17
N THR A 211 2.90 -9.28 -16.89
CA THR A 211 1.78 -9.87 -16.14
C THR A 211 2.31 -10.79 -15.04
N LYS A 212 1.71 -10.74 -13.87
CA LYS A 212 1.98 -11.62 -12.71
C LYS A 212 0.69 -12.07 -12.05
N SER A 213 0.62 -13.34 -11.65
CA SER A 213 -0.51 -13.91 -10.92
C SER A 213 -0.13 -14.28 -9.49
N ILE A 214 -1.06 -14.06 -8.56
CA ILE A 214 -0.96 -14.38 -7.13
C ILE A 214 -2.21 -15.14 -6.73
N LYS A 215 -2.06 -16.35 -6.19
CA LYS A 215 -3.21 -17.12 -5.69
C LYS A 215 -3.48 -16.76 -4.23
N ALA A 216 -4.75 -16.54 -3.88
CA ALA A 216 -5.14 -16.25 -2.50
C ALA A 216 -4.70 -17.36 -1.52
N ASN A 217 -4.65 -18.61 -1.99
CA ASN A 217 -4.17 -19.74 -1.16
C ASN A 217 -2.67 -19.67 -0.86
N ASP A 218 -1.87 -18.96 -1.66
CA ASP A 218 -0.45 -18.76 -1.40
C ASP A 218 -0.20 -17.66 -0.35
N LEU A 219 -1.24 -16.88 0.00
CA LEU A 219 -1.21 -15.81 1.00
C LEU A 219 -1.80 -16.26 2.35
N LYS A 220 -1.62 -17.54 2.70
CA LYS A 220 -2.10 -18.14 3.95
C LYS A 220 -0.95 -18.71 4.76
N TYR A 221 -1.11 -18.70 6.07
CA TYR A 221 -0.22 -19.44 6.97
C TYR A 221 -0.38 -20.95 6.74
N LYS A 222 0.73 -21.67 6.80
CA LYS A 222 0.77 -23.13 6.66
C LYS A 222 0.52 -23.81 8.00
#